data_3ccab3291bf826d8133965946d948d2f
#
_entry.id   3ccab3291bf826d8133965946d948d2f
#
_cell.length_a   1.000
_cell.length_b   1.000
_cell.length_c   1.000
_cell.angle_alpha   90.00
_cell.angle_beta   90.00
_cell.angle_gamma   90.00
#
_symmetry.space_group_name_H-M   'P 1'
#
loop_
_entity.id
_entity.type
_entity.pdbx_description
1 polymer ?
#
loop_
_entity_poly.entity_id
_entity_poly.type
_entity_poly.pdbx_seq_one_letter_code
_entity_poly.pdbx_strand_id
1 'polypeptide(L)'
;MGLKLTKVLGLCALLAGAAAAQAQWELDNGRSSLDFLSIKNDAVAESHHFTEMVGFIGSEGKVQIGIDLDSVETLIPIRNERMREMLFQTMDFPAANIHSQVDPEILAVVADGGVVTTDMEVVLSLHGQQATLSVPVLVSGGEGSLLRVISARPVVVNAGDFGLGAGVEALRQVAGLDAISTAVPVTFNLVFVPAGS
;
A
#
# COMPACT_ATOMS: atom_id res chain seq x y z
N MET A 1 -29.56 8.03 24.16
CA MET A 1 -29.07 6.67 24.41
C MET A 1 -27.85 6.49 23.50
N GLY A 2 -26.71 6.92 24.01
CA GLY A 2 -25.44 6.88 23.31
C GLY A 2 -24.64 5.66 23.75
N LEU A 3 -23.79 5.24 22.94
CA LEU A 3 -22.59 4.45 23.15
C LEU A 3 -22.40 3.46 21.98
N LYS A 4 -21.43 3.75 21.12
CA LYS A 4 -20.49 2.77 20.58
C LYS A 4 -19.78 3.36 19.34
N LEU A 5 -18.87 4.32 19.57
CA LEU A 5 -17.98 4.78 18.51
C LEU A 5 -16.55 4.95 19.04
N THR A 6 -15.99 3.92 19.70
CA THR A 6 -14.64 4.06 20.30
C THR A 6 -13.82 2.78 20.31
N LYS A 7 -14.00 1.83 19.40
CA LYS A 7 -13.24 0.56 19.46
C LYS A 7 -12.38 0.21 18.22
N VAL A 8 -12.47 0.89 17.11
CA VAL A 8 -11.73 0.52 15.90
C VAL A 8 -10.41 1.27 15.74
N LEU A 9 -10.28 2.46 16.32
CA LEU A 9 -9.02 3.23 16.26
C LEU A 9 -7.88 2.62 17.10
N GLY A 10 -8.15 1.65 17.97
CA GLY A 10 -7.18 1.17 18.96
C GLY A 10 -6.17 0.14 18.46
N LEU A 11 -6.44 -0.61 17.42
CA LEU A 11 -5.56 -1.72 17.03
C LEU A 11 -4.47 -1.30 16.04
N CYS A 12 -4.75 -0.40 15.12
CA CYS A 12 -3.72 0.20 14.26
C CYS A 12 -2.78 1.12 15.05
N ALA A 13 -3.30 1.84 16.06
CA ALA A 13 -2.51 2.73 16.90
C ALA A 13 -1.51 2.01 17.80
N LEU A 14 -1.78 0.77 18.23
CA LEU A 14 -0.86 0.00 19.10
C LEU A 14 0.33 -0.58 18.33
N LEU A 15 0.18 -0.96 17.07
CA LEU A 15 1.27 -1.41 16.22
C LEU A 15 2.12 -0.23 15.72
N ALA A 16 1.50 0.91 15.43
CA ALA A 16 2.19 2.13 15.04
C ALA A 16 3.07 2.70 16.18
N GLY A 17 2.61 2.66 17.44
CA GLY A 17 3.34 3.23 18.57
C GLY A 17 4.65 2.53 18.91
N ALA A 18 4.76 1.21 18.74
CA ALA A 18 5.98 0.47 19.02
C ALA A 18 7.00 0.55 17.87
N ALA A 19 6.54 0.65 16.62
CA ALA A 19 7.39 0.81 15.45
C ALA A 19 7.96 2.23 15.33
N ALA A 20 7.16 3.25 15.65
CA ALA A 20 7.58 4.64 15.62
C ALA A 20 8.69 4.95 16.63
N ALA A 21 8.74 4.26 17.78
CA ALA A 21 9.79 4.47 18.79
C ALA A 21 11.19 4.01 18.35
N GLN A 22 11.31 3.25 17.26
CA GLN A 22 12.57 2.76 16.69
C GLN A 22 12.72 3.16 15.20
N ALA A 23 11.79 3.95 14.68
CA ALA A 23 11.84 4.41 13.30
C ALA A 23 12.99 5.39 13.10
N GLN A 24 13.73 5.22 12.02
CA GLN A 24 14.69 6.21 11.53
C GLN A 24 14.04 7.13 10.50
N TRP A 25 13.07 6.60 9.73
CA TRP A 25 12.28 7.35 8.76
C TRP A 25 10.81 7.04 8.90
N GLU A 26 9.99 8.05 8.63
CA GLU A 26 8.53 7.97 8.59
C GLU A 26 8.02 8.31 7.19
N LEU A 27 6.97 7.63 6.74
CA LEU A 27 6.34 7.92 5.45
C LEU A 27 5.63 9.28 5.50
N ASP A 28 5.99 10.16 4.58
CA ASP A 28 5.24 11.38 4.32
C ASP A 28 4.08 11.06 3.35
N ASN A 29 2.89 10.85 3.90
CA ASN A 29 1.71 10.50 3.13
C ASN A 29 1.36 11.58 2.09
N GLY A 30 1.56 12.87 2.42
CA GLY A 30 1.24 13.99 1.54
C GLY A 30 2.12 14.09 0.29
N ARG A 31 3.31 13.45 0.30
CA ARG A 31 4.25 13.39 -0.83
C ARG A 31 4.35 12.00 -1.45
N SER A 32 3.58 11.05 -0.95
CA SER A 32 3.57 9.66 -1.40
C SER A 32 2.33 9.36 -2.22
N SER A 33 2.42 8.37 -3.10
CA SER A 33 1.28 7.81 -3.81
C SER A 33 1.41 6.29 -3.97
N LEU A 34 0.27 5.61 -3.98
CA LEU A 34 0.13 4.22 -4.36
C LEU A 34 -1.09 4.11 -5.27
N ASP A 35 -0.83 3.77 -6.52
CA ASP A 35 -1.82 3.70 -7.58
C ASP A 35 -1.99 2.27 -8.07
N PHE A 36 -3.21 1.89 -8.43
CA PHE A 36 -3.51 0.62 -9.05
C PHE A 36 -4.47 0.77 -10.22
N LEU A 37 -4.36 -0.13 -11.19
CA LEU A 37 -5.19 -0.13 -12.39
C LEU A 37 -6.27 -1.20 -12.31
N SER A 38 -7.52 -0.84 -12.56
CA SER A 38 -8.57 -1.79 -12.93
C SER A 38 -8.69 -1.86 -14.46
N ILE A 39 -8.80 -3.07 -15.01
CA ILE A 39 -8.98 -3.28 -16.45
C ILE A 39 -10.35 -3.94 -16.65
N LYS A 40 -11.23 -3.25 -17.38
CA LYS A 40 -12.62 -3.65 -17.64
C LYS A 40 -12.80 -4.03 -19.11
N ASN A 41 -13.61 -5.04 -19.37
CA ASN A 41 -13.98 -5.48 -20.71
C ASN A 41 -12.75 -5.65 -21.62
N ASP A 42 -11.66 -6.18 -21.04
CA ASP A 42 -10.36 -6.48 -21.68
C ASP A 42 -9.60 -5.28 -22.28
N ALA A 43 -10.15 -4.07 -22.23
CA ALA A 43 -9.60 -2.92 -22.93
C ALA A 43 -9.63 -1.59 -22.17
N VAL A 44 -10.50 -1.40 -21.19
CA VAL A 44 -10.67 -0.11 -20.50
C VAL A 44 -9.88 -0.13 -19.18
N ALA A 45 -8.74 0.56 -19.14
CA ALA A 45 -7.94 0.74 -17.93
C ALA A 45 -8.33 2.05 -17.24
N GLU A 46 -8.52 1.98 -15.92
CA GLU A 46 -8.73 3.15 -15.06
C GLU A 46 -7.79 3.10 -13.87
N SER A 47 -7.18 4.24 -13.55
CA SER A 47 -6.30 4.38 -12.38
C SER A 47 -7.10 4.77 -11.15
N HIS A 48 -6.75 4.15 -10.03
CA HIS A 48 -7.30 4.38 -8.71
C HIS A 48 -6.14 4.46 -7.72
N HIS A 49 -6.36 5.05 -6.55
CA HIS A 49 -5.32 5.16 -5.53
C HIS A 49 -5.89 5.03 -4.11
N PHE A 50 -5.00 4.91 -3.14
CA PHE A 50 -5.32 5.06 -1.72
C PHE A 50 -4.79 6.39 -1.23
N THR A 51 -5.60 7.12 -0.45
CA THR A 51 -5.23 8.46 0.04
C THR A 51 -4.52 8.43 1.39
N GLU A 52 -4.64 7.34 2.14
CA GLU A 52 -4.10 7.22 3.49
C GLU A 52 -3.17 6.01 3.63
N MET A 53 -1.91 6.31 3.92
CA MET A 53 -0.87 5.33 4.20
C MET A 53 -0.04 5.79 5.39
N VAL A 54 0.48 4.84 6.15
CA VAL A 54 1.50 5.07 7.18
C VAL A 54 2.67 4.14 6.92
N GLY A 55 3.88 4.55 7.26
CA GLY A 55 5.04 3.69 7.04
C GLY A 55 6.24 4.11 7.86
N PHE A 56 7.11 3.13 8.14
CA PHE A 56 8.31 3.33 8.94
C PHE A 56 9.45 2.48 8.38
N ILE A 57 10.66 3.04 8.43
CA ILE A 57 11.90 2.31 8.19
C ILE A 57 12.76 2.44 9.44
N GLY A 58 13.07 1.31 10.06
CA GLY A 58 13.97 1.25 11.22
C GLY A 58 15.45 1.35 10.84
N SER A 59 16.30 1.63 11.82
CA SER A 59 17.75 1.72 11.64
C SER A 59 18.39 0.42 11.12
N GLU A 60 17.76 -0.72 11.40
CA GLU A 60 18.21 -2.03 10.90
C GLU A 60 17.65 -2.36 9.50
N GLY A 61 17.00 -1.41 8.83
CA GLY A 61 16.42 -1.59 7.50
C GLY A 61 15.05 -2.28 7.49
N LYS A 62 14.42 -2.50 8.63
CA LYS A 62 13.08 -3.10 8.73
C LYS A 62 12.03 -2.11 8.22
N VAL A 63 11.27 -2.52 7.20
CA VAL A 63 10.22 -1.71 6.57
C VAL A 63 8.85 -2.22 6.99
N GLN A 64 7.98 -1.30 7.38
CA GLN A 64 6.58 -1.57 7.67
C GLN A 64 5.72 -0.47 7.03
N ILE A 65 4.72 -0.85 6.22
CA ILE A 65 3.79 0.10 5.61
C ILE A 65 2.37 -0.45 5.80
N GLY A 66 1.48 0.40 6.29
CA GLY A 66 0.04 0.15 6.35
C GLY A 66 -0.69 1.04 5.35
N ILE A 67 -1.63 0.45 4.62
CA ILE A 67 -2.50 1.12 3.65
C ILE A 67 -3.90 1.03 4.20
N ASP A 68 -4.56 2.16 4.44
CA ASP A 68 -5.96 2.19 4.82
C ASP A 68 -6.83 1.88 3.60
N LEU A 69 -7.53 0.73 3.61
CA LEU A 69 -8.37 0.30 2.49
C LEU A 69 -9.68 1.11 2.40
N ASP A 70 -10.12 1.76 3.48
CA ASP A 70 -11.25 2.70 3.45
C ASP A 70 -10.93 3.96 2.64
N SER A 71 -9.64 4.29 2.50
CA SER A 71 -9.16 5.45 1.77
C SER A 71 -9.13 5.27 0.26
N VAL A 72 -9.67 4.18 -0.28
CA VAL A 72 -9.73 3.94 -1.73
C VAL A 72 -10.46 5.07 -2.45
N GLU A 73 -9.82 5.65 -3.47
CA GLU A 73 -10.36 6.74 -4.27
C GLU A 73 -10.33 6.37 -5.77
N THR A 74 -11.49 6.43 -6.38
CA THR A 74 -11.73 6.10 -7.79
C THR A 74 -12.36 7.24 -8.58
N LEU A 75 -12.51 8.42 -7.96
CA LEU A 75 -13.21 9.61 -8.47
C LEU A 75 -14.73 9.40 -8.69
N ILE A 76 -15.27 8.28 -8.23
CA ILE A 76 -16.70 7.96 -8.31
C ILE A 76 -17.16 7.46 -6.93
N PRO A 77 -17.89 8.27 -6.13
CA PRO A 77 -18.23 7.94 -4.74
C PRO A 77 -18.92 6.59 -4.57
N ILE A 78 -19.90 6.26 -5.40
CA ILE A 78 -20.60 4.96 -5.33
C ILE A 78 -19.67 3.77 -5.63
N ARG A 79 -18.63 3.97 -6.43
CA ARG A 79 -17.63 2.93 -6.71
C ARG A 79 -16.70 2.76 -5.51
N ASN A 80 -16.29 3.85 -4.86
CA ASN A 80 -15.52 3.81 -3.62
C ASN A 80 -16.26 2.99 -2.55
N GLU A 81 -17.55 3.27 -2.35
CA GLU A 81 -18.42 2.53 -1.42
C GLU A 81 -18.47 1.04 -1.76
N ARG A 82 -18.74 0.69 -3.01
CA ARG A 82 -18.78 -0.71 -3.47
C ARG A 82 -17.44 -1.43 -3.31
N MET A 83 -16.32 -0.74 -3.54
CA MET A 83 -14.99 -1.35 -3.34
C MET A 83 -14.73 -1.62 -1.86
N ARG A 84 -15.11 -0.70 -0.96
CA ARG A 84 -15.01 -0.93 0.48
C ARG A 84 -15.87 -2.09 0.95
N GLU A 85 -17.13 -2.14 0.52
CA GLU A 85 -18.09 -3.12 1.01
C GLU A 85 -17.94 -4.49 0.36
N MET A 86 -17.78 -4.55 -0.97
CA MET A 86 -17.89 -5.78 -1.74
C MET A 86 -16.53 -6.40 -2.10
N LEU A 87 -15.48 -5.57 -2.29
CA LEU A 87 -14.15 -6.05 -2.66
C LEU A 87 -13.29 -6.25 -1.42
N PHE A 88 -12.97 -5.15 -0.72
CA PHE A 88 -12.03 -5.18 0.41
C PHE A 88 -12.67 -5.62 1.72
N GLN A 89 -13.99 -5.48 1.87
CA GLN A 89 -14.73 -5.77 3.11
C GLN A 89 -14.05 -5.07 4.30
N THR A 90 -13.90 -3.74 4.20
CA THR A 90 -13.06 -2.94 5.09
C THR A 90 -13.51 -2.95 6.56
N MET A 91 -14.76 -3.32 6.83
CA MET A 91 -15.25 -3.57 8.20
C MET A 91 -14.52 -4.74 8.89
N ASP A 92 -14.10 -5.75 8.13
CA ASP A 92 -13.40 -6.93 8.62
C ASP A 92 -11.88 -6.85 8.33
N PHE A 93 -11.51 -6.24 7.22
CA PHE A 93 -10.14 -6.10 6.73
C PHE A 93 -9.82 -4.62 6.43
N PRO A 94 -9.63 -3.77 7.46
CA PRO A 94 -9.50 -2.33 7.26
C PRO A 94 -8.19 -1.90 6.60
N ALA A 95 -7.16 -2.75 6.62
CA ALA A 95 -5.84 -2.37 6.13
C ALA A 95 -5.15 -3.49 5.35
N ALA A 96 -4.35 -3.10 4.36
CA ALA A 96 -3.28 -3.92 3.81
C ALA A 96 -1.96 -3.58 4.50
N ASN A 97 -1.13 -4.60 4.77
CA ASN A 97 0.14 -4.41 5.44
C ASN A 97 1.28 -4.97 4.59
N ILE A 98 2.36 -4.22 4.52
CA ILE A 98 3.58 -4.55 3.80
C ILE A 98 4.72 -4.65 4.81
N HIS A 99 5.45 -5.75 4.76
CA HIS A 99 6.69 -5.96 5.49
C HIS A 99 7.81 -6.28 4.53
N SER A 100 8.97 -5.67 4.74
CA SER A 100 10.17 -5.93 3.96
C SER A 100 11.42 -5.65 4.80
N GLN A 101 12.56 -6.01 4.26
CA GLN A 101 13.87 -5.74 4.84
C GLN A 101 14.75 -5.12 3.76
N VAL A 102 15.19 -3.88 3.96
CA VAL A 102 16.19 -3.24 3.10
C VAL A 102 17.59 -3.54 3.63
N ASP A 103 18.52 -3.82 2.75
CA ASP A 103 19.92 -4.00 3.12
C ASP A 103 20.49 -2.69 3.67
N PRO A 104 21.13 -2.67 4.85
CA PRO A 104 21.78 -1.50 5.40
C PRO A 104 22.81 -0.86 4.46
N GLU A 105 23.45 -1.63 3.57
CA GLU A 105 24.37 -1.10 2.55
C GLU A 105 23.65 -0.18 1.56
N ILE A 106 22.40 -0.53 1.18
CA ILE A 106 21.57 0.33 0.34
C ILE A 106 21.25 1.63 1.05
N LEU A 107 20.88 1.56 2.34
CA LEU A 107 20.62 2.76 3.16
C LEU A 107 21.85 3.66 3.24
N ALA A 108 23.04 3.09 3.39
CA ALA A 108 24.29 3.87 3.41
C ALA A 108 24.52 4.59 2.07
N VAL A 109 24.38 3.90 0.94
CA VAL A 109 24.55 4.50 -0.40
C VAL A 109 23.57 5.65 -0.62
N VAL A 110 22.30 5.49 -0.25
CA VAL A 110 21.28 6.52 -0.49
C VAL A 110 21.40 7.68 0.52
N ALA A 111 21.90 7.44 1.73
CA ALA A 111 22.21 8.50 2.69
C ALA A 111 23.27 9.49 2.16
N ASP A 112 24.18 9.00 1.32
CA ASP A 112 25.20 9.81 0.62
C ASP A 112 24.65 10.42 -0.69
N GLY A 113 23.35 10.36 -0.94
CA GLY A 113 22.70 10.91 -2.14
C GLY A 113 22.77 9.97 -3.37
N GLY A 114 23.17 8.73 -3.18
CA GLY A 114 23.22 7.72 -4.24
C GLY A 114 21.84 7.24 -4.66
N VAL A 115 21.81 6.48 -5.77
CA VAL A 115 20.63 5.84 -6.33
C VAL A 115 20.91 4.36 -6.52
N VAL A 116 20.00 3.50 -6.04
CA VAL A 116 20.11 2.04 -6.16
C VAL A 116 18.83 1.49 -6.79
N THR A 117 18.99 0.61 -7.78
CA THR A 117 17.87 -0.19 -8.31
C THR A 117 18.08 -1.63 -7.87
N THR A 118 17.07 -2.23 -7.26
CA THR A 118 17.12 -3.59 -6.74
C THR A 118 15.73 -4.24 -6.75
N ASP A 119 15.69 -5.57 -6.69
CA ASP A 119 14.47 -6.30 -6.40
C ASP A 119 14.38 -6.54 -4.89
N MET A 120 13.31 -6.06 -4.26
CA MET A 120 13.03 -6.27 -2.83
C MET A 120 12.03 -7.39 -2.63
N GLU A 121 12.30 -8.27 -1.69
CA GLU A 121 11.31 -9.22 -1.20
C GLU A 121 10.34 -8.52 -0.24
N VAL A 122 9.05 -8.60 -0.56
CA VAL A 122 7.98 -7.92 0.16
C VAL A 122 6.92 -8.93 0.55
N VAL A 123 6.57 -9.00 1.83
CA VAL A 123 5.42 -9.75 2.31
C VAL A 123 4.21 -8.82 2.35
N LEU A 124 3.24 -9.06 1.47
CA LEU A 124 1.97 -8.35 1.43
C LEU A 124 0.92 -9.17 2.17
N SER A 125 0.29 -8.57 3.18
CA SER A 125 -0.90 -9.09 3.86
C SER A 125 -2.11 -8.28 3.41
N LEU A 126 -3.06 -8.91 2.76
CA LEU A 126 -4.26 -8.28 2.20
C LEU A 126 -5.45 -9.23 2.36
N HIS A 127 -6.57 -8.73 2.87
CA HIS A 127 -7.83 -9.47 3.00
C HIS A 127 -7.65 -10.83 3.71
N GLY A 128 -6.84 -10.85 4.80
CA GLY A 128 -6.56 -12.05 5.59
C GLY A 128 -5.62 -13.07 4.95
N GLN A 129 -5.12 -12.83 3.74
CA GLN A 129 -4.14 -13.66 3.05
C GLN A 129 -2.76 -12.99 3.03
N GLN A 130 -1.71 -13.80 2.85
CA GLN A 130 -0.34 -13.31 2.72
C GLN A 130 0.33 -13.91 1.49
N ALA A 131 1.09 -13.08 0.78
CA ALA A 131 1.96 -13.53 -0.31
C ALA A 131 3.29 -12.78 -0.27
N THR A 132 4.35 -13.47 -0.69
CA THR A 132 5.67 -12.86 -0.90
C THR A 132 5.80 -12.47 -2.36
N LEU A 133 6.16 -11.21 -2.59
CA LEU A 133 6.32 -10.61 -3.92
C LEU A 133 7.76 -10.13 -4.10
N SER A 134 8.32 -10.31 -5.29
CA SER A 134 9.55 -9.65 -5.71
C SER A 134 9.18 -8.31 -6.36
N VAL A 135 9.54 -7.22 -5.70
CA VAL A 135 9.16 -5.85 -6.09
C VAL A 135 10.39 -5.09 -6.58
N PRO A 136 10.47 -4.78 -7.87
CA PRO A 136 11.57 -3.98 -8.41
C PRO A 136 11.41 -2.52 -7.99
N VAL A 137 12.40 -1.99 -7.28
CA VAL A 137 12.40 -0.63 -6.77
C VAL A 137 13.63 0.14 -7.20
N LEU A 138 13.46 1.45 -7.32
CA LEU A 138 14.54 2.43 -7.35
C LEU A 138 14.45 3.20 -6.04
N VAL A 139 15.55 3.17 -5.28
CA VAL A 139 15.71 3.88 -4.01
C VAL A 139 16.71 5.01 -4.23
N SER A 140 16.37 6.22 -3.81
CA SER A 140 17.24 7.38 -3.92
C SER A 140 17.21 8.22 -2.64
N GLY A 141 18.36 8.75 -2.28
CA GLY A 141 18.46 9.78 -1.26
C GLY A 141 18.14 11.17 -1.81
N GLY A 142 17.81 12.11 -0.93
CA GLY A 142 17.53 13.49 -1.26
C GLY A 142 17.97 14.45 -0.16
N GLU A 143 17.78 15.75 -0.40
CA GLU A 143 18.09 16.80 0.58
C GLU A 143 17.33 16.58 1.90
N GLY A 144 17.99 16.87 3.02
CA GLY A 144 17.40 16.70 4.35
C GLY A 144 17.26 15.23 4.79
N SER A 145 18.11 14.32 4.29
CA SER A 145 18.04 12.88 4.56
C SER A 145 16.72 12.22 4.15
N LEU A 146 16.06 12.79 3.15
CA LEU A 146 14.86 12.22 2.55
C LEU A 146 15.21 10.95 1.79
N LEU A 147 14.37 9.90 1.92
CA LEU A 147 14.43 8.71 1.09
C LEU A 147 13.22 8.69 0.15
N ARG A 148 13.46 8.35 -1.11
CA ARG A 148 12.39 8.10 -2.08
C ARG A 148 12.50 6.68 -2.61
N VAL A 149 11.39 5.97 -2.60
CA VAL A 149 11.27 4.60 -3.13
C VAL A 149 10.16 4.59 -4.17
N ILE A 150 10.53 4.27 -5.40
CA ILE A 150 9.54 4.15 -6.50
C ILE A 150 9.56 2.74 -7.07
N SER A 151 8.41 2.28 -7.56
CA SER A 151 8.36 1.06 -8.35
C SER A 151 9.10 1.27 -9.68
N ALA A 152 10.16 0.51 -9.93
CA ALA A 152 10.94 0.62 -11.18
C ALA A 152 10.14 0.15 -12.42
N ARG A 153 9.11 -0.65 -12.20
CA ARG A 153 8.08 -1.08 -13.16
C ARG A 153 6.80 -1.45 -12.39
N PRO A 154 5.63 -1.57 -13.05
CA PRO A 154 4.41 -2.01 -12.37
C PRO A 154 4.58 -3.38 -11.72
N VAL A 155 4.10 -3.52 -10.49
CA VAL A 155 3.99 -4.78 -9.76
C VAL A 155 2.61 -5.36 -10.04
N VAL A 156 2.53 -6.58 -10.53
CA VAL A 156 1.23 -7.21 -10.79
C VAL A 156 0.80 -7.99 -9.54
N VAL A 157 -0.28 -7.53 -8.92
CA VAL A 157 -0.95 -8.21 -7.80
C VAL A 157 -2.15 -8.98 -8.35
N ASN A 158 -2.20 -10.29 -8.11
CA ASN A 158 -3.36 -11.08 -8.51
C ASN A 158 -4.41 -11.11 -7.40
N ALA A 159 -5.59 -10.56 -7.65
CA ALA A 159 -6.69 -10.51 -6.68
C ALA A 159 -7.10 -11.91 -6.15
N GLY A 160 -6.92 -12.96 -6.96
CA GLY A 160 -7.21 -14.33 -6.57
C GLY A 160 -6.33 -14.85 -5.44
N ASP A 161 -5.06 -14.44 -5.39
CA ASP A 161 -4.09 -14.86 -4.37
C ASP A 161 -4.45 -14.32 -2.97
N PHE A 162 -5.28 -13.27 -2.93
CA PHE A 162 -5.74 -12.63 -1.69
C PHE A 162 -7.23 -12.85 -1.41
N GLY A 163 -7.86 -13.85 -2.06
CA GLY A 163 -9.28 -14.17 -1.84
C GLY A 163 -10.27 -13.12 -2.35
N LEU A 164 -9.80 -12.14 -3.13
CA LEU A 164 -10.62 -11.03 -3.63
C LEU A 164 -11.42 -11.38 -4.89
N GLY A 165 -11.27 -12.60 -5.45
CA GLY A 165 -11.92 -13.00 -6.70
C GLY A 165 -13.45 -12.90 -6.67
N ALA A 166 -14.09 -13.28 -5.55
CA ALA A 166 -15.53 -13.15 -5.37
C ALA A 166 -15.99 -11.68 -5.35
N GLY A 167 -15.20 -10.80 -4.71
CA GLY A 167 -15.46 -9.35 -4.69
C GLY A 167 -15.33 -8.72 -6.09
N VAL A 168 -14.32 -9.11 -6.87
CA VAL A 168 -14.16 -8.68 -8.26
C VAL A 168 -15.39 -9.08 -9.10
N GLU A 169 -15.87 -10.31 -8.94
CA GLU A 169 -17.06 -10.80 -9.63
C GLU A 169 -18.33 -10.05 -9.21
N ALA A 170 -18.49 -9.75 -7.91
CA ALA A 170 -19.61 -8.95 -7.42
C ALA A 170 -19.59 -7.52 -8.00
N LEU A 171 -18.41 -6.89 -8.05
CA LEU A 171 -18.25 -5.59 -8.72
C LEU A 171 -18.57 -5.63 -10.20
N ARG A 172 -18.14 -6.68 -10.91
CA ARG A 172 -18.45 -6.89 -12.31
C ARG A 172 -19.96 -6.91 -12.56
N GLN A 173 -20.69 -7.71 -11.76
CA GLN A 173 -22.13 -7.87 -11.88
C GLN A 173 -22.88 -6.56 -11.61
N VAL A 174 -22.56 -5.87 -10.51
CA VAL A 174 -23.26 -4.62 -10.12
C VAL A 174 -22.97 -3.48 -11.09
N ALA A 175 -21.86 -3.54 -11.81
CA ALA A 175 -21.47 -2.55 -12.83
C ALA A 175 -21.97 -2.93 -14.22
N GLY A 176 -22.55 -4.13 -14.41
CA GLY A 176 -23.04 -4.61 -15.72
C GLY A 176 -21.92 -4.79 -16.75
N LEU A 177 -20.71 -5.20 -16.29
CA LEU A 177 -19.55 -5.39 -17.15
C LEU A 177 -19.43 -6.85 -17.62
N ASP A 178 -18.83 -7.05 -18.78
CA ASP A 178 -18.53 -8.39 -19.30
C ASP A 178 -17.36 -9.04 -18.54
N ALA A 179 -16.33 -8.24 -18.21
CA ALA A 179 -15.14 -8.72 -17.48
C ALA A 179 -14.51 -7.62 -16.61
N ILE A 180 -13.86 -8.04 -15.52
CA ILE A 180 -12.86 -7.25 -14.78
C ILE A 180 -11.64 -8.14 -14.56
N SER A 181 -10.44 -7.65 -14.93
CA SER A 181 -9.18 -8.38 -14.73
C SER A 181 -8.90 -8.60 -13.24
N THR A 182 -8.48 -9.82 -12.89
CA THR A 182 -7.94 -10.13 -11.56
C THR A 182 -6.45 -9.81 -11.42
N ALA A 183 -5.75 -9.60 -12.55
CA ALA A 183 -4.38 -9.09 -12.55
C ALA A 183 -4.40 -7.57 -12.45
N VAL A 184 -3.89 -7.05 -11.34
CA VAL A 184 -3.95 -5.63 -10.97
C VAL A 184 -2.54 -5.06 -10.98
N PRO A 185 -2.17 -4.25 -11.98
CA PRO A 185 -0.91 -3.51 -11.97
C PRO A 185 -0.93 -2.42 -10.88
N VAL A 186 0.14 -2.37 -10.08
CA VAL A 186 0.33 -1.42 -8.99
C VAL A 186 1.62 -0.66 -9.23
N THR A 187 1.60 0.65 -9.03
CA THR A 187 2.77 1.53 -9.00
C THR A 187 2.76 2.38 -7.75
N PHE A 188 3.92 2.79 -7.30
CA PHE A 188 4.03 3.65 -6.12
C PHE A 188 5.22 4.60 -6.23
N ASN A 189 5.09 5.72 -5.51
CA ASN A 189 6.14 6.65 -5.20
C ASN A 189 6.03 6.98 -3.71
N LEU A 190 6.93 6.47 -2.90
CA LEU A 190 6.94 6.61 -1.45
C LEU A 190 8.06 7.56 -1.04
N VAL A 191 7.72 8.53 -0.23
CA VAL A 191 8.66 9.51 0.32
C VAL A 191 8.74 9.31 1.82
N PHE A 192 9.94 9.10 2.33
CA PHE A 192 10.20 8.95 3.75
C PHE A 192 11.06 10.12 4.23
N VAL A 193 10.72 10.67 5.39
CA VAL A 193 11.45 11.75 6.08
C VAL A 193 12.05 11.23 7.37
N PRO A 194 13.11 11.86 7.91
CA PRO A 194 13.62 11.49 9.22
C PRO A 194 12.51 11.54 10.28
N ALA A 195 12.46 10.51 11.12
CA ALA A 195 11.46 10.41 12.16
C ALA A 195 11.60 11.58 13.17
N GLY A 196 10.47 12.22 13.49
CA GLY A 196 10.45 13.34 14.44
C GLY A 196 10.90 14.68 13.85
N SER A 197 10.98 14.81 12.51
CA SER A 197 11.31 16.08 11.84
C SER A 197 10.11 17.02 11.74
#